data_e5b7cfcf67b264efa11a5778ba537189
#
_entry.id   e5b7cfcf67b264efa11a5778ba537189
#
_cell.length_a   1.000
_cell.length_b   1.000
_cell.length_c   1.000
_cell.angle_alpha   90.00
_cell.angle_beta   90.00
_cell.angle_gamma   90.00
#
_symmetry.space_group_name_H-M   'P 1'
#
loop_
_entity.id
_entity.type
_entity.pdbx_description
1 polymer ?
#
loop_
_entity_poly.entity_id
_entity_poly.type
_entity_poly.pdbx_seq_one_letter_code
_entity_poly.pdbx_strand_id
1 'polypeptide(L)'
;MKTYPVAEPVDPPVNLPSPCVVVLVGPSGSGKSTWAAAHFPPDCTVSGDRLRALVGAGEHDMSASDDAFELLDTVVRQRLARHVTTVIDTLGLDAARRRSWLDACAGAGMPCVAITFDASPEQCRARNRERAVPVPSKVLAAQLRAWRAVPDILATEGFYAVIPVAPVRVVPPAFASATESARRQVEQPVGLRFGLHIGAFNFPGGPAATRAALRQVAASAESAGFNGIYVMDHFRQIPQIGRPWEDFLESYTTLAYLAGCTERARLGALVTGVTYRNPAHLAKIIATLDVVSGGRAVCGLGLAWHAEEHAAYGWEFPPVAERYARLEDALRLLPIMWGPGSPSFQGRRVAVPEAMCYPRPLQAHIPVLVGGGGEKWTLRLAARYADAANVFGDKETVLHKAKVLRAHCEDEGRDPGDVELTHLSTVLVGADDAHVAQLLERSSRRRRDRARLTAALNPGTVSDHIGRFRELADAGVKEVMVRLPEPLDPTSMEQMSSVISAFRR
;
A
#
# COMPACT_ATOMS: atom_id res chain seq x y z
N MET A 1 16.88 34.71 -41.53
CA MET A 1 16.15 33.82 -40.60
C MET A 1 16.86 32.48 -40.59
N LYS A 2 17.59 32.17 -39.52
CA LYS A 2 18.19 30.82 -39.33
C LYS A 2 17.12 29.94 -38.69
N THR A 3 16.65 28.95 -39.43
CA THR A 3 15.78 27.87 -38.93
C THR A 3 16.60 26.95 -38.03
N TYR A 4 16.30 26.92 -36.76
CA TYR A 4 16.80 25.89 -35.84
C TYR A 4 16.06 24.60 -36.15
N PRO A 5 16.75 23.45 -36.19
CA PRO A 5 16.08 22.16 -36.34
C PRO A 5 15.17 21.88 -35.12
N VAL A 6 13.94 21.49 -35.42
CA VAL A 6 12.99 20.97 -34.43
C VAL A 6 13.63 19.72 -33.80
N ALA A 7 13.82 19.72 -32.50
CA ALA A 7 14.29 18.55 -31.79
C ALA A 7 13.28 17.38 -31.97
N GLU A 8 13.78 16.24 -32.41
CA GLU A 8 12.99 15.00 -32.45
C GLU A 8 12.39 14.71 -31.07
N PRO A 9 11.20 14.11 -30.99
CA PRO A 9 10.58 13.79 -29.73
C PRO A 9 11.50 12.80 -28.96
N VAL A 10 12.02 13.25 -27.82
CA VAL A 10 12.77 12.40 -26.90
C VAL A 10 11.78 11.39 -26.31
N ASP A 11 12.03 10.11 -26.48
CA ASP A 11 11.25 9.06 -25.83
C ASP A 11 11.09 9.36 -24.33
N PRO A 12 9.90 9.13 -23.75
CA PRO A 12 9.70 9.39 -22.33
C PRO A 12 10.69 8.58 -21.48
N PRO A 13 11.22 9.15 -20.38
CA PRO A 13 12.22 8.49 -19.57
C PRO A 13 11.67 7.17 -19.00
N VAL A 14 12.50 6.12 -19.04
CA VAL A 14 12.16 4.82 -18.45
C VAL A 14 12.14 4.93 -16.93
N ASN A 15 11.04 4.52 -16.31
CA ASN A 15 10.88 4.55 -14.87
C ASN A 15 11.62 3.36 -14.22
N LEU A 16 12.59 3.65 -13.35
CA LEU A 16 13.27 2.65 -12.53
C LEU A 16 12.63 2.55 -11.15
N PRO A 17 12.56 1.36 -10.55
CA PRO A 17 12.08 1.19 -9.17
C PRO A 17 12.97 1.96 -8.17
N SER A 18 12.42 2.41 -7.06
CA SER A 18 13.16 3.06 -5.97
C SER A 18 12.88 2.37 -4.64
N PRO A 19 13.92 1.94 -3.88
CA PRO A 19 15.33 1.93 -4.28
C PRO A 19 15.63 0.79 -5.26
N CYS A 20 16.70 0.94 -6.01
CA CYS A 20 17.23 -0.13 -6.86
C CYS A 20 18.75 -0.08 -6.91
N VAL A 21 19.35 -1.18 -7.34
CA VAL A 21 20.73 -1.21 -7.80
C VAL A 21 20.75 -1.13 -9.32
N VAL A 22 21.54 -0.23 -9.86
CA VAL A 22 21.71 -0.04 -11.30
C VAL A 22 23.13 -0.47 -11.65
N VAL A 23 23.29 -1.53 -12.42
CA VAL A 23 24.59 -2.00 -12.92
C VAL A 23 24.79 -1.47 -14.33
N LEU A 24 25.84 -0.67 -14.54
CA LEU A 24 26.19 -0.17 -15.87
C LEU A 24 27.02 -1.22 -16.59
N VAL A 25 26.60 -1.61 -17.80
CA VAL A 25 27.25 -2.71 -18.54
C VAL A 25 27.66 -2.23 -19.94
N GLY A 26 28.96 -2.26 -20.21
CA GLY A 26 29.50 -1.86 -21.52
C GLY A 26 31.01 -1.60 -21.50
N PRO A 27 31.66 -1.56 -22.67
CA PRO A 27 33.10 -1.35 -22.77
C PRO A 27 33.54 0.06 -22.36
N SER A 28 34.82 0.28 -22.17
CA SER A 28 35.39 1.63 -21.96
C SER A 28 35.08 2.53 -23.17
N GLY A 29 34.72 3.79 -22.89
CA GLY A 29 34.33 4.74 -23.94
C GLY A 29 32.89 4.62 -24.43
N SER A 30 32.06 3.71 -23.87
CA SER A 30 30.64 3.60 -24.25
C SER A 30 29.73 4.70 -23.68
N GLY A 31 30.19 5.52 -22.72
CA GLY A 31 29.45 6.65 -22.18
C GLY A 31 28.81 6.43 -20.81
N LYS A 32 29.08 5.31 -20.12
CA LYS A 32 28.51 4.94 -18.83
C LYS A 32 28.56 6.04 -17.75
N SER A 33 29.76 6.50 -17.42
CA SER A 33 29.95 7.49 -16.35
C SER A 33 29.31 8.83 -16.66
N THR A 34 29.31 9.25 -17.94
CA THR A 34 28.63 10.47 -18.41
C THR A 34 27.12 10.35 -18.24
N TRP A 35 26.58 9.19 -18.61
CA TRP A 35 25.16 8.91 -18.45
C TRP A 35 24.77 8.85 -16.96
N ALA A 36 25.56 8.16 -16.12
CA ALA A 36 25.32 8.12 -14.68
C ALA A 36 25.28 9.50 -14.05
N ALA A 37 26.22 10.36 -14.39
CA ALA A 37 26.29 11.74 -13.89
C ALA A 37 25.11 12.63 -14.37
N ALA A 38 24.52 12.32 -15.51
CA ALA A 38 23.33 13.03 -16.03
C ALA A 38 22.03 12.61 -15.38
N HIS A 39 21.95 11.39 -14.80
CA HIS A 39 20.69 10.81 -14.33
C HIS A 39 20.64 10.58 -12.82
N PHE A 40 21.79 10.57 -12.13
CA PHE A 40 21.88 10.26 -10.69
C PHE A 40 22.75 11.28 -9.95
N PRO A 41 22.41 11.61 -8.70
CA PRO A 41 23.31 12.37 -7.83
C PRO A 41 24.66 11.65 -7.64
N PRO A 42 25.75 12.41 -7.47
CA PRO A 42 27.10 11.83 -7.34
C PRO A 42 27.27 10.83 -6.20
N ASP A 43 26.51 10.99 -5.11
CA ASP A 43 26.50 10.13 -3.93
C ASP A 43 25.76 8.79 -4.15
N CYS A 44 24.99 8.68 -5.23
CA CYS A 44 24.37 7.42 -5.64
C CYS A 44 25.34 6.53 -6.41
N THR A 45 26.44 7.06 -6.98
CA THR A 45 27.31 6.34 -7.90
C THR A 45 28.57 5.83 -7.20
N VAL A 46 28.75 4.51 -7.20
CA VAL A 46 29.96 3.81 -6.75
C VAL A 46 30.78 3.46 -7.99
N SER A 47 31.86 4.23 -8.21
CA SER A 47 32.70 4.09 -9.40
C SER A 47 33.99 3.33 -9.07
N GLY A 48 34.26 2.26 -9.82
CA GLY A 48 35.48 1.48 -9.67
C GLY A 48 36.74 2.32 -9.93
N ASP A 49 36.70 3.28 -10.85
CA ASP A 49 37.81 4.16 -11.14
C ASP A 49 38.11 5.12 -9.97
N ARG A 50 37.08 5.71 -9.38
CA ARG A 50 37.23 6.56 -8.18
C ARG A 50 37.76 5.77 -6.98
N LEU A 51 37.30 4.55 -6.81
CA LEU A 51 37.79 3.70 -5.71
C LEU A 51 39.27 3.29 -5.91
N ARG A 52 39.71 3.06 -7.16
CA ARG A 52 41.16 2.88 -7.44
C ARG A 52 41.98 4.10 -7.03
N ALA A 53 41.50 5.31 -7.28
CA ALA A 53 42.18 6.52 -6.82
C ALA A 53 42.22 6.64 -5.29
N LEU A 54 41.29 6.00 -4.58
CA LEU A 54 41.25 6.03 -3.12
C LEU A 54 42.26 5.05 -2.47
N VAL A 55 42.46 3.87 -3.08
CA VAL A 55 43.30 2.80 -2.53
C VAL A 55 44.68 2.70 -3.21
N GLY A 56 44.85 3.31 -4.40
CA GLY A 56 46.07 3.29 -5.20
C GLY A 56 46.60 4.68 -5.52
N ALA A 57 47.53 4.75 -6.49
CA ALA A 57 48.18 5.98 -6.93
C ALA A 57 47.32 6.86 -7.85
N GLY A 58 46.06 6.49 -8.18
CA GLY A 58 45.11 7.22 -9.01
C GLY A 58 44.10 6.33 -9.74
N GLU A 59 43.15 6.93 -10.45
CA GLU A 59 42.09 6.21 -11.18
C GLU A 59 42.60 5.19 -12.21
N HIS A 60 43.85 5.35 -12.67
CA HIS A 60 44.51 4.52 -13.68
C HIS A 60 45.44 3.46 -13.10
N ASP A 61 45.58 3.38 -11.79
CA ASP A 61 46.42 2.37 -11.13
C ASP A 61 45.74 0.99 -11.19
N MET A 62 46.10 0.25 -12.25
CA MET A 62 45.54 -1.07 -12.47
C MET A 62 45.98 -2.11 -11.43
N SER A 63 47.11 -1.87 -10.70
CA SER A 63 47.56 -2.75 -9.64
C SER A 63 46.64 -2.73 -8.42
N ALA A 64 45.96 -1.63 -8.19
CA ALA A 64 44.97 -1.44 -7.12
C ALA A 64 43.54 -1.92 -7.48
N SER A 65 43.36 -2.62 -8.61
CA SER A 65 42.02 -2.99 -9.08
C SER A 65 41.31 -3.96 -8.15
N ASP A 66 42.01 -4.94 -7.59
CA ASP A 66 41.37 -5.93 -6.71
C ASP A 66 40.93 -5.30 -5.38
N ASP A 67 41.78 -4.45 -4.78
CA ASP A 67 41.45 -3.70 -3.56
C ASP A 67 40.28 -2.73 -3.79
N ALA A 68 40.25 -2.05 -4.94
CA ALA A 68 39.16 -1.18 -5.32
C ALA A 68 37.81 -1.93 -5.49
N PHE A 69 37.86 -3.15 -6.00
CA PHE A 69 36.65 -3.98 -6.11
C PHE A 69 36.20 -4.54 -4.77
N GLU A 70 37.10 -4.91 -3.86
CA GLU A 70 36.77 -5.31 -2.50
C GLU A 70 36.06 -4.18 -1.74
N LEU A 71 36.58 -2.96 -1.90
CA LEU A 71 35.96 -1.76 -1.33
C LEU A 71 34.61 -1.48 -1.99
N LEU A 72 34.48 -1.63 -3.33
CA LEU A 72 33.22 -1.48 -4.06
C LEU A 72 32.18 -2.43 -3.51
N ASP A 73 32.49 -3.71 -3.39
CA ASP A 73 31.57 -4.72 -2.87
C ASP A 73 31.16 -4.43 -1.42
N THR A 74 32.06 -3.88 -0.61
CA THR A 74 31.80 -3.46 0.75
C THR A 74 30.82 -2.27 0.77
N VAL A 75 31.06 -1.24 -0.04
CA VAL A 75 30.18 -0.08 -0.14
C VAL A 75 28.81 -0.49 -0.66
N VAL A 76 28.74 -1.33 -1.70
CA VAL A 76 27.48 -1.83 -2.25
C VAL A 76 26.69 -2.60 -1.19
N ARG A 77 27.32 -3.53 -0.44
CA ARG A 77 26.64 -4.25 0.66
C ARG A 77 26.10 -3.32 1.74
N GLN A 78 26.87 -2.29 2.14
CA GLN A 78 26.43 -1.31 3.14
C GLN A 78 25.26 -0.47 2.64
N ARG A 79 25.25 -0.12 1.34
CA ARG A 79 24.16 0.64 0.72
C ARG A 79 22.91 -0.23 0.55
N LEU A 80 23.07 -1.51 0.19
CA LEU A 80 21.99 -2.50 0.15
C LEU A 80 21.33 -2.67 1.52
N ALA A 81 22.14 -2.84 2.58
CA ALA A 81 21.65 -2.97 3.95
C ALA A 81 20.81 -1.74 4.42
N ARG A 82 21.02 -0.57 3.80
CA ARG A 82 20.29 0.66 4.05
C ARG A 82 19.19 0.95 3.03
N HIS A 83 18.97 0.05 2.09
CA HIS A 83 18.00 0.22 1.00
C HIS A 83 18.16 1.56 0.25
N VAL A 84 19.40 1.89 -0.14
CA VAL A 84 19.71 3.14 -0.85
C VAL A 84 19.97 2.85 -2.32
N THR A 85 19.31 3.58 -3.22
CA THR A 85 19.56 3.50 -4.67
C THR A 85 21.06 3.64 -4.95
N THR A 86 21.63 2.68 -5.69
CA THR A 86 23.07 2.58 -5.93
C THR A 86 23.33 2.31 -7.39
N VAL A 87 24.17 3.14 -8.01
CA VAL A 87 24.67 2.92 -9.37
C VAL A 87 26.08 2.35 -9.29
N ILE A 88 26.29 1.16 -9.85
CA ILE A 88 27.57 0.50 -9.95
C ILE A 88 28.21 0.89 -11.31
N ASP A 89 29.14 1.85 -11.27
CA ASP A 89 29.83 2.33 -12.45
C ASP A 89 31.16 1.59 -12.62
N THR A 90 31.06 0.47 -13.33
CA THR A 90 32.20 -0.39 -13.75
C THR A 90 32.01 -0.78 -15.22
N LEU A 91 32.86 -1.70 -15.72
CA LEU A 91 32.58 -2.28 -17.05
C LEU A 91 31.38 -3.21 -17.06
N GLY A 92 31.07 -3.85 -15.93
CA GLY A 92 29.97 -4.80 -15.82
C GLY A 92 30.12 -6.05 -16.71
N LEU A 93 31.32 -6.34 -17.26
CA LEU A 93 31.52 -7.43 -18.22
C LEU A 93 31.76 -8.80 -17.54
N ASP A 94 32.20 -8.81 -16.28
CA ASP A 94 32.47 -10.01 -15.51
C ASP A 94 31.16 -10.63 -14.97
N ALA A 95 30.86 -11.84 -15.42
CA ALA A 95 29.63 -12.54 -15.03
C ALA A 95 29.63 -12.97 -13.56
N ALA A 96 30.78 -13.33 -12.98
CA ALA A 96 30.85 -13.74 -11.59
C ALA A 96 30.54 -12.55 -10.65
N ARG A 97 31.05 -11.37 -10.98
CA ARG A 97 30.76 -10.14 -10.21
C ARG A 97 29.29 -9.75 -10.34
N ARG A 98 28.74 -9.80 -11.54
CA ARG A 98 27.29 -9.53 -11.73
C ARG A 98 26.44 -10.48 -10.89
N ARG A 99 26.80 -11.77 -10.88
CA ARG A 99 26.10 -12.78 -10.06
C ARG A 99 26.19 -12.44 -8.57
N SER A 100 27.35 -12.06 -8.07
CA SER A 100 27.54 -11.65 -6.66
C SER A 100 26.64 -10.45 -6.29
N TRP A 101 26.51 -9.46 -7.17
CA TRP A 101 25.63 -8.32 -6.93
C TRP A 101 24.15 -8.70 -7.01
N LEU A 102 23.76 -9.58 -7.93
CA LEU A 102 22.40 -10.11 -8.02
C LEU A 102 22.01 -10.88 -6.75
N ASP A 103 22.88 -11.75 -6.26
CA ASP A 103 22.65 -12.53 -5.05
C ASP A 103 22.54 -11.62 -3.82
N ALA A 104 23.38 -10.59 -3.73
CA ALA A 104 23.32 -9.58 -2.66
C ALA A 104 22.03 -8.77 -2.73
N CYS A 105 21.59 -8.38 -3.92
CA CYS A 105 20.31 -7.67 -4.13
C CYS A 105 19.12 -8.54 -3.78
N ALA A 106 19.12 -9.82 -4.18
CA ALA A 106 18.08 -10.78 -3.83
C ALA A 106 17.98 -10.99 -2.32
N GLY A 107 19.13 -11.15 -1.64
CA GLY A 107 19.19 -11.25 -0.17
C GLY A 107 18.71 -10.00 0.56
N ALA A 108 18.83 -8.83 -0.06
CA ALA A 108 18.32 -7.56 0.48
C ALA A 108 16.90 -7.21 0.02
N GLY A 109 16.26 -8.03 -0.82
CA GLY A 109 14.94 -7.74 -1.40
C GLY A 109 14.92 -6.49 -2.29
N MET A 110 16.07 -6.14 -2.91
CA MET A 110 16.19 -4.96 -3.77
C MET A 110 16.24 -5.33 -5.25
N PRO A 111 15.48 -4.65 -6.12
CA PRO A 111 15.57 -4.86 -7.56
C PRO A 111 16.95 -4.45 -8.09
N CYS A 112 17.54 -5.30 -8.94
CA CYS A 112 18.80 -5.06 -9.63
C CYS A 112 18.54 -4.88 -11.12
N VAL A 113 18.86 -3.72 -11.68
CA VAL A 113 18.61 -3.35 -13.09
C VAL A 113 19.95 -3.25 -13.82
N ALA A 114 20.05 -3.82 -15.01
CA ALA A 114 21.20 -3.61 -15.88
C ALA A 114 20.89 -2.54 -16.92
N ILE A 115 21.77 -1.54 -17.07
CA ILE A 115 21.74 -0.58 -18.18
C ILE A 115 22.86 -0.92 -19.14
N THR A 116 22.48 -1.25 -20.39
CA THR A 116 23.44 -1.67 -21.42
C THR A 116 23.82 -0.52 -22.34
N PHE A 117 25.11 -0.40 -22.63
CA PHE A 117 25.67 0.67 -23.45
C PHE A 117 26.24 0.07 -24.74
N ASP A 118 25.42 0.06 -25.78
CA ASP A 118 25.79 -0.44 -27.11
C ASP A 118 26.40 0.68 -27.94
N ALA A 119 27.69 0.94 -27.72
CA ALA A 119 28.45 1.88 -28.54
C ALA A 119 29.32 1.13 -29.56
N SER A 120 29.39 1.63 -30.77
CA SER A 120 30.22 0.99 -31.81
C SER A 120 31.69 0.94 -31.41
N PRO A 121 32.44 -0.09 -31.89
CA PRO A 121 33.86 -0.16 -31.63
C PRO A 121 34.63 1.11 -32.06
N GLU A 122 34.23 1.76 -33.12
CA GLU A 122 34.80 3.01 -33.66
C GLU A 122 34.55 4.15 -32.68
N GLN A 123 33.34 4.32 -32.17
CA GLN A 123 32.98 5.33 -31.17
C GLN A 123 33.76 5.14 -29.86
N CYS A 124 33.86 3.90 -29.37
CA CYS A 124 34.62 3.59 -28.18
C CYS A 124 36.11 3.93 -28.35
N ARG A 125 36.71 3.62 -29.51
CA ARG A 125 38.11 3.96 -29.81
C ARG A 125 38.31 5.47 -29.98
N ALA A 126 37.39 6.19 -30.60
CA ALA A 126 37.45 7.63 -30.77
C ALA A 126 37.45 8.33 -29.40
N ARG A 127 36.44 8.03 -28.57
CA ARG A 127 36.32 8.60 -27.22
C ARG A 127 37.47 8.19 -26.30
N ASN A 128 38.07 7.00 -26.50
CA ASN A 128 39.22 6.58 -25.73
C ASN A 128 40.49 7.41 -26.08
N ARG A 129 40.64 7.85 -27.33
CA ARG A 129 41.76 8.72 -27.74
C ARG A 129 41.69 10.13 -27.17
N GLU A 130 40.51 10.60 -26.88
CA GLU A 130 40.21 11.91 -26.28
C GLU A 130 40.43 11.96 -24.76
N ARG A 131 40.66 10.81 -24.11
CA ARG A 131 40.92 10.75 -22.68
C ARG A 131 42.31 11.30 -22.36
N ALA A 132 42.44 11.96 -21.19
CA ALA A 132 43.73 12.41 -20.65
C ALA A 132 44.71 11.23 -20.51
N VAL A 133 44.21 10.06 -20.08
CA VAL A 133 44.97 8.79 -20.05
C VAL A 133 44.14 7.72 -20.76
N PRO A 134 44.48 7.39 -22.00
CA PRO A 134 43.76 6.38 -22.78
C PRO A 134 43.95 4.97 -22.24
N VAL A 135 42.90 4.17 -22.24
CA VAL A 135 42.97 2.71 -21.98
C VAL A 135 43.85 2.07 -23.09
N PRO A 136 44.84 1.22 -22.75
CA PRO A 136 45.67 0.56 -23.74
C PRO A 136 44.85 -0.16 -24.82
N SER A 137 45.24 -0.04 -26.07
CA SER A 137 44.47 -0.55 -27.22
C SER A 137 44.18 -2.05 -27.16
N LYS A 138 45.11 -2.84 -26.63
CA LYS A 138 44.93 -4.28 -26.43
C LYS A 138 43.84 -4.58 -25.38
N VAL A 139 43.78 -3.79 -24.30
CA VAL A 139 42.78 -3.92 -23.23
C VAL A 139 41.41 -3.54 -23.78
N LEU A 140 41.27 -2.40 -24.47
CA LEU A 140 40.01 -2.00 -25.07
C LEU A 140 39.53 -3.02 -26.10
N ALA A 141 40.44 -3.58 -26.93
CA ALA A 141 40.07 -4.62 -27.87
C ALA A 141 39.56 -5.91 -27.20
N ALA A 142 40.10 -6.27 -26.04
CA ALA A 142 39.62 -7.40 -25.24
C ALA A 142 38.22 -7.10 -24.65
N GLN A 143 38.00 -5.89 -24.14
CA GLN A 143 36.67 -5.48 -23.63
C GLN A 143 35.60 -5.50 -24.74
N LEU A 144 35.94 -4.98 -25.93
CA LEU A 144 35.04 -5.00 -27.08
C LEU A 144 34.72 -6.42 -27.59
N ARG A 145 35.67 -7.36 -27.47
CA ARG A 145 35.37 -8.78 -27.77
C ARG A 145 34.47 -9.41 -26.74
N ALA A 146 34.75 -9.16 -25.45
CA ALA A 146 33.92 -9.68 -24.34
C ALA A 146 32.48 -9.14 -24.42
N TRP A 147 32.31 -7.86 -24.77
CA TRP A 147 31.01 -7.24 -24.90
C TRP A 147 30.06 -7.97 -25.86
N ARG A 148 30.56 -8.55 -26.95
CA ARG A 148 29.72 -9.18 -27.98
C ARG A 148 28.81 -10.30 -27.46
N ALA A 149 29.24 -11.01 -26.41
CA ALA A 149 28.46 -12.11 -25.82
C ALA A 149 27.61 -11.67 -24.62
N VAL A 150 27.83 -10.47 -24.07
CA VAL A 150 27.22 -10.04 -22.82
C VAL A 150 25.73 -9.75 -22.94
N PRO A 151 25.20 -9.06 -24.00
CA PRO A 151 23.79 -8.75 -24.10
C PRO A 151 22.88 -9.99 -24.04
N ASP A 152 23.26 -11.07 -24.74
CA ASP A 152 22.46 -12.31 -24.75
C ASP A 152 22.45 -13.02 -23.39
N ILE A 153 23.55 -12.91 -22.65
CA ILE A 153 23.69 -13.54 -21.32
C ILE A 153 22.89 -12.77 -20.28
N LEU A 154 22.91 -11.43 -20.31
CA LEU A 154 22.21 -10.58 -19.34
C LEU A 154 20.72 -10.89 -19.22
N ALA A 155 20.06 -11.22 -20.34
CA ALA A 155 18.63 -11.55 -20.37
C ALA A 155 18.27 -12.77 -19.51
N THR A 156 19.24 -13.66 -19.23
CA THR A 156 19.06 -14.91 -18.48
C THR A 156 19.67 -14.91 -17.08
N GLU A 157 20.40 -13.86 -16.69
CA GLU A 157 21.11 -13.79 -15.40
C GLU A 157 20.21 -13.49 -14.20
N GLY A 158 18.96 -13.05 -14.41
CA GLY A 158 18.03 -12.77 -13.33
C GLY A 158 17.97 -11.31 -12.87
N PHE A 159 18.39 -10.37 -13.71
CA PHE A 159 18.12 -8.94 -13.49
C PHE A 159 16.63 -8.67 -13.46
N TYR A 160 16.19 -7.72 -12.60
CA TYR A 160 14.83 -7.22 -12.59
C TYR A 160 14.40 -6.66 -13.96
N ALA A 161 15.31 -5.95 -14.61
CA ALA A 161 15.17 -5.49 -16.00
C ALA A 161 16.55 -5.30 -16.63
N VAL A 162 16.64 -5.53 -17.93
CA VAL A 162 17.81 -5.20 -18.78
C VAL A 162 17.34 -4.14 -19.76
N ILE A 163 17.89 -2.93 -19.66
CA ILE A 163 17.41 -1.76 -20.39
C ILE A 163 18.57 -1.23 -21.25
N PRO A 164 18.37 -1.04 -22.56
CA PRO A 164 19.30 -0.27 -23.40
C PRO A 164 19.43 1.16 -22.86
N VAL A 165 20.59 1.79 -23.04
CA VAL A 165 20.83 3.15 -22.61
C VAL A 165 19.74 4.08 -23.12
N ALA A 166 19.00 4.69 -22.18
CA ALA A 166 17.91 5.61 -22.42
C ALA A 166 17.89 6.63 -21.29
N PRO A 167 17.19 7.76 -21.44
CA PRO A 167 16.86 8.61 -20.30
C PRO A 167 16.10 7.80 -19.26
N VAL A 168 16.53 7.84 -17.99
CA VAL A 168 15.86 7.16 -16.91
C VAL A 168 15.45 8.14 -15.84
N ARG A 169 14.38 7.80 -15.14
CA ARG A 169 13.92 8.50 -13.95
C ARG A 169 13.75 7.48 -12.84
N VAL A 170 14.47 7.66 -11.73
CA VAL A 170 14.19 6.93 -10.50
C VAL A 170 12.91 7.52 -9.94
N VAL A 171 11.84 6.80 -10.08
CA VAL A 171 10.59 7.16 -9.43
C VAL A 171 10.57 6.44 -8.10
N PRO A 172 10.30 7.15 -6.98
CA PRO A 172 9.75 6.51 -5.82
C PRO A 172 8.62 5.63 -6.34
N PRO A 173 8.40 4.40 -5.80
CA PRO A 173 7.33 3.59 -6.34
C PRO A 173 6.14 4.52 -6.45
N ALA A 174 5.85 4.96 -7.68
CA ALA A 174 4.55 5.49 -7.96
C ALA A 174 3.66 4.44 -7.34
N PHE A 175 2.61 4.83 -6.63
CA PHE A 175 1.50 3.93 -6.49
C PHE A 175 1.32 3.39 -7.91
N ALA A 176 1.95 2.24 -8.17
CA ALA A 176 1.55 1.47 -9.29
C ALA A 176 0.08 1.25 -8.95
N SER A 177 -0.81 1.95 -9.61
CA SER A 177 -2.17 1.47 -9.78
C SER A 177 -1.96 -0.01 -9.97
N ALA A 178 -2.37 -0.80 -8.98
CA ALA A 178 -1.96 -2.20 -8.82
C ALA A 178 -1.93 -2.81 -10.21
N THR A 179 -0.73 -2.97 -10.76
CA THR A 179 -0.58 -3.42 -12.12
C THR A 179 -1.34 -4.73 -12.21
N GLU A 180 -2.05 -4.95 -13.30
CA GLU A 180 -2.88 -6.13 -13.60
C GLU A 180 -2.34 -7.47 -13.07
N SER A 181 -1.04 -7.56 -12.82
CA SER A 181 -0.35 -8.72 -12.28
C SER A 181 -0.55 -8.95 -10.78
N ALA A 182 -0.64 -7.90 -9.95
CA ALA A 182 -0.97 -8.04 -8.53
C ALA A 182 -2.50 -8.22 -8.34
N ARG A 183 -3.30 -7.73 -9.30
CA ARG A 183 -4.75 -7.98 -9.33
C ARG A 183 -5.09 -9.46 -9.63
N ARG A 184 -4.18 -10.24 -10.23
CA ARG A 184 -4.41 -11.65 -10.56
C ARG A 184 -4.21 -12.64 -9.42
N GLN A 185 -3.72 -12.24 -8.25
CA GLN A 185 -3.49 -13.17 -7.13
C GLN A 185 -4.57 -13.18 -6.05
N VAL A 186 -5.55 -12.29 -6.11
CA VAL A 186 -6.81 -12.44 -5.40
C VAL A 186 -7.89 -12.36 -6.47
N GLU A 187 -8.41 -13.49 -6.91
CA GLU A 187 -9.66 -13.53 -7.66
C GLU A 187 -10.71 -12.78 -6.83
N GLN A 188 -10.91 -11.50 -7.17
CA GLN A 188 -11.99 -10.75 -6.54
C GLN A 188 -13.29 -11.36 -7.06
N PRO A 189 -14.17 -11.82 -6.19
CA PRO A 189 -15.47 -12.31 -6.61
C PRO A 189 -16.15 -11.19 -7.42
N VAL A 190 -16.67 -11.52 -8.58
CA VAL A 190 -17.34 -10.59 -9.53
C VAL A 190 -18.62 -9.98 -8.94
N GLY A 191 -18.97 -10.31 -7.68
CA GLY A 191 -20.17 -9.89 -6.99
C GLY A 191 -19.93 -8.90 -5.84
N LEU A 192 -21.01 -8.47 -5.20
CA LEU A 192 -20.98 -7.66 -4.00
C LEU A 192 -20.30 -8.44 -2.87
N ARG A 193 -19.29 -7.84 -2.23
CA ARG A 193 -18.60 -8.41 -1.07
C ARG A 193 -19.25 -7.95 0.24
N PHE A 194 -19.00 -8.73 1.30
CA PHE A 194 -19.53 -8.46 2.63
C PHE A 194 -18.44 -8.52 3.68
N GLY A 195 -18.31 -7.47 4.49
CA GLY A 195 -17.49 -7.43 5.69
C GLY A 195 -18.36 -7.47 6.95
N LEU A 196 -17.95 -8.17 8.00
CA LEU A 196 -18.58 -8.07 9.30
C LEU A 196 -18.00 -6.87 10.06
N HIS A 197 -18.84 -5.96 10.54
CA HIS A 197 -18.41 -4.84 11.38
C HIS A 197 -18.81 -5.07 12.83
N ILE A 198 -17.81 -5.22 13.72
CA ILE A 198 -18.01 -5.40 15.17
C ILE A 198 -18.01 -4.01 15.82
N GLY A 199 -19.20 -3.54 16.23
CA GLY A 199 -19.39 -2.22 16.81
C GLY A 199 -19.65 -2.23 18.32
N ALA A 200 -19.69 -3.41 18.95
CA ALA A 200 -19.91 -3.57 20.40
C ALA A 200 -19.26 -4.87 20.89
N PHE A 201 -18.83 -4.87 22.15
CA PHE A 201 -18.15 -5.99 22.78
C PHE A 201 -18.84 -6.49 24.07
N ASN A 202 -20.11 -6.13 24.25
CA ASN A 202 -20.94 -6.58 25.38
C ASN A 202 -21.41 -8.02 25.18
N PHE A 203 -20.49 -8.95 25.27
CA PHE A 203 -20.80 -10.36 25.11
C PHE A 203 -21.44 -10.96 26.37
N PRO A 204 -22.36 -11.95 26.23
CA PRO A 204 -22.85 -12.70 27.37
C PRO A 204 -21.67 -13.32 28.17
N GLY A 205 -21.71 -13.16 29.52
CA GLY A 205 -20.64 -13.59 30.41
C GLY A 205 -19.56 -12.53 30.68
N GLY A 206 -19.68 -11.33 30.06
CA GLY A 206 -18.82 -10.16 30.32
C GLY A 206 -17.37 -10.37 29.88
N PRO A 207 -16.42 -9.59 30.46
CA PRO A 207 -15.02 -9.60 30.00
C PRO A 207 -14.34 -10.97 30.03
N ALA A 208 -14.71 -11.86 30.97
CA ALA A 208 -14.15 -13.20 31.05
C ALA A 208 -14.51 -14.10 29.84
N ALA A 209 -15.66 -13.85 29.19
CA ALA A 209 -16.13 -14.60 28.03
C ALA A 209 -15.65 -14.01 26.71
N THR A 210 -15.15 -12.76 26.69
CA THR A 210 -14.83 -11.98 25.48
C THR A 210 -13.87 -12.72 24.55
N ARG A 211 -12.83 -13.36 25.08
CA ARG A 211 -11.88 -14.15 24.28
C ARG A 211 -12.56 -15.26 23.47
N ALA A 212 -13.44 -16.02 24.12
CA ALA A 212 -14.16 -17.12 23.46
C ALA A 212 -15.19 -16.58 22.47
N ALA A 213 -15.89 -15.51 22.83
CA ALA A 213 -16.87 -14.82 21.98
C ALA A 213 -16.23 -14.30 20.68
N LEU A 214 -15.09 -13.61 20.76
CA LEU A 214 -14.38 -13.12 19.57
C LEU A 214 -13.94 -14.26 18.65
N ARG A 215 -13.44 -15.37 19.21
CA ARG A 215 -13.09 -16.56 18.42
C ARG A 215 -14.31 -17.14 17.71
N GLN A 216 -15.44 -17.24 18.41
CA GLN A 216 -16.69 -17.72 17.83
C GLN A 216 -17.19 -16.80 16.71
N VAL A 217 -17.19 -15.46 16.94
CA VAL A 217 -17.58 -14.48 15.92
C VAL A 217 -16.69 -14.61 14.69
N ALA A 218 -15.37 -14.71 14.85
CA ALA A 218 -14.43 -14.87 13.76
C ALA A 218 -14.70 -16.13 12.92
N ALA A 219 -14.86 -17.28 13.58
CA ALA A 219 -15.15 -18.54 12.90
C ALA A 219 -16.51 -18.51 12.19
N SER A 220 -17.55 -17.99 12.85
CA SER A 220 -18.88 -17.85 12.27
C SER A 220 -18.89 -16.90 11.06
N ALA A 221 -18.14 -15.79 11.13
CA ALA A 221 -18.04 -14.83 10.02
C ALA A 221 -17.39 -15.48 8.79
N GLU A 222 -16.27 -16.20 8.96
CA GLU A 222 -15.63 -16.90 7.84
C GLU A 222 -16.50 -18.01 7.25
N SER A 223 -17.21 -18.75 8.11
CA SER A 223 -18.16 -19.81 7.70
C SER A 223 -19.36 -19.23 6.95
N ALA A 224 -19.91 -18.12 7.40
CA ALA A 224 -20.99 -17.41 6.73
C ALA A 224 -20.57 -16.79 5.38
N GLY A 225 -19.26 -16.60 5.18
CA GLY A 225 -18.70 -16.11 3.92
C GLY A 225 -18.41 -14.62 3.88
N PHE A 226 -18.25 -13.99 5.03
CA PHE A 226 -17.73 -12.63 5.08
C PHE A 226 -16.29 -12.58 4.56
N ASN A 227 -16.01 -11.57 3.73
CA ASN A 227 -14.68 -11.33 3.14
C ASN A 227 -13.73 -10.57 4.08
N GLY A 228 -14.28 -9.88 5.08
CA GLY A 228 -13.50 -9.12 6.05
C GLY A 228 -14.18 -9.01 7.40
N ILE A 229 -13.41 -8.70 8.43
CA ILE A 229 -13.87 -8.35 9.77
C ILE A 229 -13.28 -6.99 10.13
N TYR A 230 -14.16 -6.06 10.45
CA TYR A 230 -13.81 -4.69 10.76
C TYR A 230 -14.25 -4.34 12.18
N VAL A 231 -13.46 -3.54 12.88
CA VAL A 231 -13.80 -3.04 14.22
C VAL A 231 -13.85 -1.51 14.22
N MET A 232 -14.60 -0.92 15.15
CA MET A 232 -14.53 0.53 15.37
C MET A 232 -13.24 0.89 16.09
N ASP A 233 -12.66 2.03 15.75
CA ASP A 233 -11.52 2.61 16.46
C ASP A 233 -11.99 3.71 17.41
N HIS A 234 -12.59 3.29 18.52
CA HIS A 234 -12.98 4.10 19.66
C HIS A 234 -12.35 3.53 20.94
N PHE A 235 -12.38 4.28 22.03
CA PHE A 235 -11.82 3.88 23.33
C PHE A 235 -12.90 3.71 24.39
N ARG A 236 -14.13 4.07 24.04
CA ARG A 236 -15.36 3.83 24.81
C ARG A 236 -16.52 3.72 23.85
N GLN A 237 -17.63 3.16 24.33
CA GLN A 237 -18.82 2.99 23.48
C GLN A 237 -19.42 4.35 23.07
N ILE A 238 -19.80 4.44 21.80
CA ILE A 238 -20.38 5.66 21.23
C ILE A 238 -21.88 5.78 21.55
N PRO A 239 -22.43 7.01 21.71
CA PRO A 239 -23.82 7.24 22.12
C PRO A 239 -24.86 6.64 21.18
N GLN A 240 -24.52 6.45 19.89
CA GLN A 240 -25.42 5.86 18.89
C GLN A 240 -25.64 4.36 19.11
N ILE A 241 -24.72 3.66 19.79
CA ILE A 241 -24.76 2.22 20.01
C ILE A 241 -25.09 1.89 21.46
N GLY A 242 -24.40 2.49 22.41
CA GLY A 242 -24.55 2.16 23.81
C GLY A 242 -24.07 3.26 24.76
N ARG A 243 -23.71 2.87 25.98
CA ARG A 243 -23.27 3.79 27.04
C ARG A 243 -21.74 3.82 27.13
N PRO A 244 -21.11 4.94 27.51
CA PRO A 244 -19.65 5.08 27.55
C PRO A 244 -18.91 4.08 28.43
N TRP A 245 -19.59 3.46 29.39
CA TRP A 245 -19.02 2.48 30.33
C TRP A 245 -19.32 1.02 29.95
N GLU A 246 -19.91 0.78 28.79
CA GLU A 246 -20.03 -0.58 28.25
C GLU A 246 -18.67 -1.06 27.75
N ASP A 247 -18.45 -2.37 27.84
CA ASP A 247 -17.17 -2.97 27.42
C ASP A 247 -16.82 -2.59 25.98
N PHE A 248 -15.65 -2.01 25.82
CA PHE A 248 -15.11 -1.63 24.52
C PHE A 248 -13.62 -1.96 24.45
N LEU A 249 -13.22 -2.69 23.41
CA LEU A 249 -11.84 -3.15 23.24
C LEU A 249 -11.06 -2.19 22.34
N GLU A 250 -9.77 -2.04 22.61
CA GLU A 250 -8.87 -1.30 21.72
C GLU A 250 -8.75 -2.01 20.37
N SER A 251 -8.89 -1.25 19.29
CA SER A 251 -9.13 -1.77 17.95
C SER A 251 -7.98 -2.63 17.42
N TYR A 252 -6.75 -2.16 17.45
CA TYR A 252 -5.62 -2.88 16.85
C TYR A 252 -5.16 -4.07 17.68
N THR A 253 -5.30 -4.03 19.00
CA THR A 253 -5.13 -5.20 19.88
C THR A 253 -6.17 -6.27 19.56
N THR A 254 -7.42 -5.87 19.33
CA THR A 254 -8.50 -6.77 18.92
C THR A 254 -8.24 -7.38 17.54
N LEU A 255 -7.82 -6.56 16.56
CA LEU A 255 -7.48 -7.02 15.21
C LEU A 255 -6.31 -7.99 15.20
N ALA A 256 -5.29 -7.77 16.03
CA ALA A 256 -4.17 -8.70 16.17
C ALA A 256 -4.63 -10.06 16.73
N TYR A 257 -5.54 -10.05 17.72
CA TYR A 257 -6.14 -11.29 18.22
C TYR A 257 -6.97 -11.99 17.13
N LEU A 258 -7.80 -11.25 16.39
CA LEU A 258 -8.60 -11.79 15.28
C LEU A 258 -7.72 -12.34 14.15
N ALA A 259 -6.54 -11.75 13.90
CA ALA A 259 -5.58 -12.28 12.94
C ALA A 259 -5.14 -13.71 13.24
N GLY A 260 -4.98 -14.04 14.55
CA GLY A 260 -4.68 -15.40 15.00
C GLY A 260 -5.91 -16.32 15.07
N CYS A 261 -7.11 -15.82 14.81
CA CYS A 261 -8.38 -16.59 14.87
C CYS A 261 -9.03 -16.77 13.49
N THR A 262 -8.42 -16.22 12.41
CA THR A 262 -8.97 -16.22 11.05
C THR A 262 -7.90 -16.63 10.04
N GLU A 263 -8.34 -17.19 8.91
CA GLU A 263 -7.46 -17.65 7.84
C GLU A 263 -7.60 -16.84 6.55
N ARG A 264 -8.78 -16.30 6.27
CA ARG A 264 -9.11 -15.67 4.98
C ARG A 264 -9.60 -14.24 5.10
N ALA A 265 -10.32 -13.92 6.18
CA ALA A 265 -10.96 -12.62 6.33
C ALA A 265 -9.93 -11.47 6.37
N ARG A 266 -10.16 -10.42 5.59
CA ARG A 266 -9.43 -9.15 5.71
C ARG A 266 -9.71 -8.52 7.06
N LEU A 267 -8.75 -7.77 7.60
CA LEU A 267 -8.83 -7.22 8.95
C LEU A 267 -8.49 -5.73 8.94
N GLY A 268 -9.35 -4.90 9.46
CA GLY A 268 -9.12 -3.46 9.50
C GLY A 268 -10.00 -2.71 10.51
N ALA A 269 -9.60 -1.50 10.84
CA ALA A 269 -10.47 -0.57 11.54
C ALA A 269 -11.40 0.16 10.55
N LEU A 270 -12.67 0.30 10.90
CA LEU A 270 -13.64 1.08 10.14
C LEU A 270 -14.18 2.21 11.03
N VAL A 271 -13.51 3.34 11.11
CA VAL A 271 -12.19 3.70 10.58
C VAL A 271 -11.36 4.32 11.68
N THR A 272 -10.02 4.26 11.56
CA THR A 272 -9.12 4.91 12.51
C THR A 272 -9.27 6.42 12.43
N GLY A 273 -9.49 7.06 13.58
CA GLY A 273 -9.45 8.52 13.69
C GLY A 273 -8.02 9.03 13.59
N VAL A 274 -7.76 9.93 12.65
CA VAL A 274 -6.42 10.49 12.38
C VAL A 274 -5.81 11.24 13.57
N THR A 275 -6.62 11.55 14.57
CA THR A 275 -6.22 12.26 15.81
C THR A 275 -5.78 11.35 16.95
N TYR A 276 -6.03 10.03 16.84
CA TYR A 276 -5.76 9.10 17.95
C TYR A 276 -4.31 8.62 18.01
N ARG A 277 -3.61 8.60 16.88
CA ARG A 277 -2.24 8.07 16.80
C ARG A 277 -1.37 8.94 15.89
N ASN A 278 -0.07 8.96 16.18
CA ASN A 278 0.90 9.49 15.23
C ASN A 278 0.87 8.63 13.95
N PRO A 279 0.79 9.20 12.75
CA PRO A 279 0.67 8.44 11.51
C PRO A 279 1.83 7.46 11.23
N ALA A 280 3.06 7.79 11.63
CA ALA A 280 4.19 6.88 11.49
C ALA A 280 4.06 5.66 12.44
N HIS A 281 3.57 5.89 13.67
CA HIS A 281 3.24 4.82 14.60
C HIS A 281 2.09 3.95 14.06
N LEU A 282 1.05 4.57 13.50
CA LEU A 282 -0.06 3.84 12.86
C LEU A 282 0.43 2.98 11.70
N ALA A 283 1.31 3.51 10.85
CA ALA A 283 1.94 2.75 9.76
C ALA A 283 2.62 1.47 10.27
N LYS A 284 3.34 1.58 11.40
CA LYS A 284 4.00 0.45 12.04
C LYS A 284 3.01 -0.58 12.57
N ILE A 285 1.94 -0.15 13.20
CA ILE A 285 0.86 -1.02 13.71
C ILE A 285 0.24 -1.82 12.55
N ILE A 286 -0.13 -1.13 11.47
CA ILE A 286 -0.79 -1.76 10.30
C ILE A 286 0.15 -2.71 9.57
N ALA A 287 1.43 -2.36 9.37
CA ALA A 287 2.41 -3.28 8.81
C ALA A 287 2.61 -4.52 9.69
N THR A 288 2.56 -4.37 11.02
CA THR A 288 2.61 -5.51 11.94
C THR A 288 1.37 -6.38 11.80
N LEU A 289 0.18 -5.76 11.75
CA LEU A 289 -1.09 -6.49 11.51
C LEU A 289 -1.04 -7.26 10.19
N ASP A 290 -0.48 -6.65 9.15
CA ASP A 290 -0.34 -7.28 7.84
C ASP A 290 0.51 -8.55 7.92
N VAL A 291 1.66 -8.47 8.57
CA VAL A 291 2.57 -9.61 8.74
C VAL A 291 1.93 -10.72 9.58
N VAL A 292 1.34 -10.39 10.73
CA VAL A 292 0.77 -11.43 11.63
C VAL A 292 -0.53 -12.00 11.11
N SER A 293 -1.20 -11.32 10.20
CA SER A 293 -2.40 -11.83 9.51
C SER A 293 -2.10 -12.58 8.22
N GLY A 294 -0.82 -12.64 7.78
CA GLY A 294 -0.47 -13.27 6.50
C GLY A 294 -0.91 -12.45 5.28
N GLY A 295 -0.82 -11.11 5.33
CA GLY A 295 -1.13 -10.23 4.21
C GLY A 295 -2.61 -9.89 4.06
N ARG A 296 -3.36 -9.75 5.18
CA ARG A 296 -4.81 -9.50 5.15
C ARG A 296 -5.22 -8.15 5.76
N ALA A 297 -4.27 -7.27 6.11
CA ALA A 297 -4.59 -5.98 6.69
C ALA A 297 -5.27 -5.02 5.69
N VAL A 298 -6.17 -4.19 6.21
CA VAL A 298 -6.78 -3.05 5.52
C VAL A 298 -6.60 -1.81 6.39
N CYS A 299 -6.18 -0.71 5.80
CA CYS A 299 -5.99 0.57 6.48
C CYS A 299 -7.22 1.46 6.31
N GLY A 300 -8.12 1.48 7.26
CA GLY A 300 -9.23 2.43 7.28
C GLY A 300 -8.87 3.71 8.02
N LEU A 301 -9.04 4.88 7.39
CA LEU A 301 -8.76 6.20 7.95
C LEU A 301 -9.98 7.12 7.91
N GLY A 302 -10.13 7.96 8.91
CA GLY A 302 -11.17 8.96 8.98
C GLY A 302 -10.76 10.20 9.77
N LEU A 303 -11.61 11.21 9.70
CA LEU A 303 -11.32 12.54 10.24
C LEU A 303 -11.39 12.61 11.78
N ALA A 304 -11.91 11.60 12.44
CA ALA A 304 -12.43 11.61 13.81
C ALA A 304 -13.61 12.60 14.01
N TRP A 305 -14.46 12.33 14.98
CA TRP A 305 -15.66 13.17 15.21
C TRP A 305 -16.03 13.31 16.69
N HIS A 306 -15.61 12.38 17.54
CA HIS A 306 -16.08 12.28 18.94
C HIS A 306 -15.23 13.12 19.89
N ALA A 307 -15.55 14.43 19.97
CA ALA A 307 -14.82 15.39 20.81
C ALA A 307 -14.84 15.04 22.31
N GLU A 308 -15.96 14.50 22.80
CA GLU A 308 -16.10 14.10 24.22
C GLU A 308 -15.18 12.94 24.58
N GLU A 309 -14.89 12.02 23.65
CA GLU A 309 -13.94 10.94 23.86
C GLU A 309 -12.51 11.48 23.97
N HIS A 310 -12.12 12.42 23.08
CA HIS A 310 -10.84 13.10 23.17
C HIS A 310 -10.66 13.81 24.51
N ALA A 311 -11.66 14.57 24.92
CA ALA A 311 -11.63 15.27 26.22
C ALA A 311 -11.49 14.28 27.40
N ALA A 312 -12.22 13.15 27.36
CA ALA A 312 -12.17 12.14 28.42
C ALA A 312 -10.81 11.47 28.58
N TYR A 313 -10.04 11.37 27.49
CA TYR A 313 -8.70 10.80 27.48
C TYR A 313 -7.58 11.85 27.53
N GLY A 314 -7.94 13.14 27.67
CA GLY A 314 -6.97 14.24 27.71
C GLY A 314 -6.27 14.48 26.37
N TRP A 315 -6.89 14.08 25.27
CA TRP A 315 -6.34 14.26 23.94
C TRP A 315 -6.85 15.54 23.29
N GLU A 316 -5.99 16.13 22.47
CA GLU A 316 -6.36 17.28 21.65
C GLU A 316 -7.40 16.88 20.61
N PHE A 317 -8.44 17.71 20.44
CA PHE A 317 -9.39 17.61 19.34
C PHE A 317 -9.26 18.85 18.45
N PRO A 318 -8.40 18.82 17.44
CA PRO A 318 -8.11 19.98 16.62
C PRO A 318 -9.30 20.45 15.80
N PRO A 319 -9.31 21.72 15.34
CA PRO A 319 -10.28 22.23 14.39
C PRO A 319 -10.35 21.36 13.12
N VAL A 320 -11.51 21.32 12.47
CA VAL A 320 -11.76 20.47 11.33
C VAL A 320 -10.75 20.64 10.20
N ALA A 321 -10.32 21.86 9.91
CA ALA A 321 -9.33 22.15 8.87
C ALA A 321 -7.96 21.49 9.18
N GLU A 322 -7.56 21.49 10.45
CA GLU A 322 -6.34 20.84 10.88
C GLU A 322 -6.44 19.31 10.81
N ARG A 323 -7.59 18.75 11.19
CA ARG A 323 -7.83 17.30 11.06
C ARG A 323 -7.77 16.85 9.61
N TYR A 324 -8.28 17.64 8.64
CA TYR A 324 -8.12 17.36 7.21
C TYR A 324 -6.64 17.42 6.78
N ALA A 325 -5.87 18.39 7.27
CA ALA A 325 -4.43 18.45 6.97
C ALA A 325 -3.68 17.24 7.54
N ARG A 326 -4.03 16.78 8.75
CA ARG A 326 -3.47 15.55 9.34
C ARG A 326 -3.87 14.30 8.56
N LEU A 327 -5.12 14.23 8.08
CA LEU A 327 -5.60 13.11 7.27
C LEU A 327 -4.87 13.04 5.92
N GLU A 328 -4.72 14.18 5.24
CA GLU A 328 -3.96 14.24 3.99
C GLU A 328 -2.50 13.85 4.19
N ASP A 329 -1.85 14.35 5.25
CA ASP A 329 -0.48 13.98 5.59
C ASP A 329 -0.34 12.48 5.88
N ALA A 330 -1.30 11.88 6.61
CA ALA A 330 -1.32 10.45 6.89
C ALA A 330 -1.46 9.63 5.60
N LEU A 331 -2.40 9.98 4.73
CA LEU A 331 -2.61 9.31 3.44
C LEU A 331 -1.38 9.36 2.53
N ARG A 332 -0.61 10.44 2.59
CA ARG A 332 0.65 10.60 1.84
C ARG A 332 1.82 9.85 2.50
N LEU A 333 1.86 9.81 3.83
CA LEU A 333 2.96 9.20 4.59
C LEU A 333 2.91 7.67 4.59
N LEU A 334 1.71 7.08 4.78
CA LEU A 334 1.56 5.63 4.97
C LEU A 334 2.23 4.80 3.87
N PRO A 335 2.02 5.08 2.57
CA PRO A 335 2.70 4.35 1.50
C PRO A 335 4.21 4.50 1.52
N ILE A 336 4.70 5.67 1.92
CA ILE A 336 6.14 5.94 2.06
C ILE A 336 6.71 5.07 3.19
N MET A 337 6.01 4.98 4.33
CA MET A 337 6.40 4.13 5.46
C MET A 337 6.46 2.65 5.09
N TRP A 338 5.51 2.18 4.28
CA TRP A 338 5.45 0.77 3.82
C TRP A 338 6.36 0.50 2.63
N GLY A 339 6.76 1.54 1.93
CA GLY A 339 7.67 1.49 0.79
C GLY A 339 9.13 1.28 1.21
N PRO A 340 10.02 1.07 0.25
CA PRO A 340 11.43 0.81 0.49
C PRO A 340 12.20 2.05 0.97
N GLY A 341 13.36 1.82 1.61
CA GLY A 341 14.23 2.88 2.08
C GLY A 341 13.77 3.54 3.38
N SER A 342 14.32 4.72 3.65
CA SER A 342 13.98 5.57 4.78
C SER A 342 13.97 7.06 4.38
N PRO A 343 13.15 7.44 3.35
CA PRO A 343 13.10 8.83 2.93
C PRO A 343 12.54 9.73 4.02
N SER A 344 12.88 11.01 4.01
CA SER A 344 12.21 11.98 4.85
C SER A 344 10.83 12.32 4.29
N PHE A 345 9.89 12.58 5.17
CA PHE A 345 8.56 13.08 4.82
C PHE A 345 8.31 14.42 5.51
N GLN A 346 7.87 15.40 4.74
CA GLN A 346 7.42 16.70 5.22
C GLN A 346 6.00 16.97 4.74
N GLY A 347 5.05 16.91 5.66
CA GLY A 347 3.66 17.30 5.47
C GLY A 347 3.36 18.68 6.06
N ARG A 348 2.07 19.02 6.12
CA ARG A 348 1.59 20.28 6.74
C ARG A 348 1.60 20.20 8.26
N ARG A 349 1.33 19.03 8.83
CA ARG A 349 1.18 18.77 10.28
C ARG A 349 2.04 17.62 10.78
N VAL A 350 2.57 16.81 9.88
CA VAL A 350 3.35 15.62 10.19
C VAL A 350 4.71 15.73 9.49
N ALA A 351 5.77 15.56 10.26
CA ALA A 351 7.13 15.45 9.73
C ALA A 351 7.78 14.19 10.27
N VAL A 352 8.40 13.41 9.40
CA VAL A 352 9.10 12.16 9.72
C VAL A 352 10.47 12.20 9.07
N PRO A 353 11.56 12.37 9.85
CA PRO A 353 12.91 12.47 9.28
C PRO A 353 13.34 11.19 8.54
N GLU A 354 12.94 10.04 9.05
CA GLU A 354 13.24 8.72 8.49
C GLU A 354 11.95 7.88 8.42
N ALA A 355 11.25 7.94 7.28
CA ALA A 355 10.02 7.17 7.06
C ALA A 355 10.37 5.71 6.75
N MET A 356 10.45 4.89 7.80
CA MET A 356 10.90 3.50 7.73
C MET A 356 10.01 2.57 8.55
N CYS A 357 9.67 1.42 7.98
CA CYS A 357 8.89 0.39 8.67
C CYS A 357 9.42 -1.01 8.35
N TYR A 358 9.98 -1.70 9.36
CA TYR A 358 10.39 -3.10 9.31
C TYR A 358 9.74 -3.89 10.45
N PRO A 359 9.22 -5.13 10.24
CA PRO A 359 9.15 -5.80 8.93
C PRO A 359 8.32 -5.00 7.93
N ARG A 360 8.60 -5.18 6.65
CA ARG A 360 7.75 -4.67 5.56
C ARG A 360 6.43 -5.42 5.55
N PRO A 361 5.33 -4.81 5.08
CA PRO A 361 4.12 -5.55 4.79
C PRO A 361 4.37 -6.73 3.85
N LEU A 362 3.59 -7.78 3.99
CA LEU A 362 3.57 -8.91 3.05
C LEU A 362 2.82 -8.55 1.77
N GLN A 363 1.78 -7.73 1.89
CA GLN A 363 1.10 -7.18 0.73
C GLN A 363 2.01 -6.18 0.01
N ALA A 364 2.08 -6.28 -1.32
CA ALA A 364 2.76 -5.28 -2.14
C ALA A 364 2.12 -3.88 -1.98
N HIS A 365 0.82 -3.86 -1.67
CA HIS A 365 0.03 -2.67 -1.37
C HIS A 365 -1.03 -3.01 -0.33
N ILE A 366 -1.00 -2.35 0.82
CA ILE A 366 -2.08 -2.45 1.82
C ILE A 366 -3.22 -1.56 1.37
N PRO A 367 -4.44 -2.10 1.16
CA PRO A 367 -5.58 -1.29 0.76
C PRO A 367 -5.90 -0.19 1.77
N VAL A 368 -6.05 1.04 1.28
CA VAL A 368 -6.40 2.22 2.08
C VAL A 368 -7.86 2.60 1.83
N LEU A 369 -8.65 2.66 2.90
CA LEU A 369 -10.05 3.06 2.87
C LEU A 369 -10.22 4.36 3.63
N VAL A 370 -10.89 5.35 3.02
CA VAL A 370 -11.25 6.61 3.69
C VAL A 370 -12.73 6.56 4.06
N GLY A 371 -13.03 6.69 5.36
CA GLY A 371 -14.41 6.73 5.87
C GLY A 371 -14.94 8.14 6.09
N GLY A 372 -16.16 8.35 5.64
CA GLY A 372 -16.90 9.59 5.83
C GLY A 372 -17.54 10.14 4.55
N GLY A 373 -18.69 10.82 4.69
CA GLY A 373 -19.51 11.30 3.58
C GLY A 373 -19.28 12.77 3.20
N GLY A 374 -18.21 13.43 3.68
CA GLY A 374 -17.94 14.84 3.38
C GLY A 374 -17.54 15.05 1.91
N GLU A 375 -18.43 15.70 1.13
CA GLU A 375 -18.30 15.79 -0.33
C GLU A 375 -17.08 16.58 -0.77
N LYS A 376 -16.88 17.76 -0.18
CA LYS A 376 -15.84 18.70 -0.63
C LYS A 376 -14.42 18.23 -0.35
N TRP A 377 -14.21 17.52 0.76
CA TRP A 377 -12.85 17.20 1.23
C TRP A 377 -12.63 15.69 1.41
N THR A 378 -13.54 14.98 2.11
CA THR A 378 -13.34 13.56 2.41
C THR A 378 -13.35 12.72 1.14
N LEU A 379 -14.36 12.88 0.28
CA LEU A 379 -14.45 12.14 -0.99
C LEU A 379 -13.35 12.56 -1.97
N ARG A 380 -12.92 13.83 -1.95
CA ARG A 380 -11.76 14.25 -2.75
C ARG A 380 -10.46 13.62 -2.29
N LEU A 381 -10.21 13.52 -0.98
CA LEU A 381 -9.03 12.83 -0.45
C LEU A 381 -9.08 11.33 -0.76
N ALA A 382 -10.26 10.71 -0.69
CA ALA A 382 -10.45 9.33 -1.11
C ALA A 382 -10.13 9.15 -2.60
N ALA A 383 -10.68 9.99 -3.47
CA ALA A 383 -10.40 9.97 -4.91
C ALA A 383 -8.91 10.09 -5.21
N ARG A 384 -8.20 10.93 -4.47
CA ARG A 384 -6.79 11.22 -4.71
C ARG A 384 -5.83 10.16 -4.20
N TYR A 385 -6.12 9.56 -3.02
CA TYR A 385 -5.14 8.79 -2.27
C TYR A 385 -5.59 7.39 -1.85
N ALA A 386 -6.89 7.06 -1.87
CA ALA A 386 -7.40 5.81 -1.33
C ALA A 386 -7.78 4.80 -2.41
N ASP A 387 -7.91 3.53 -1.99
CA ASP A 387 -8.43 2.44 -2.82
C ASP A 387 -9.94 2.29 -2.65
N ALA A 388 -10.48 2.82 -1.53
CA ALA A 388 -11.91 2.78 -1.27
C ALA A 388 -12.40 4.00 -0.48
N ALA A 389 -13.66 4.36 -0.70
CA ALA A 389 -14.42 5.33 0.09
C ALA A 389 -15.57 4.63 0.80
N ASN A 390 -15.67 4.75 2.14
CA ASN A 390 -16.79 4.20 2.88
C ASN A 390 -17.83 5.28 3.19
N VAL A 391 -19.06 5.04 2.77
CA VAL A 391 -20.19 5.92 2.98
C VAL A 391 -21.33 5.20 3.72
N PHE A 392 -22.31 5.94 4.15
CA PHE A 392 -23.56 5.44 4.74
C PHE A 392 -24.73 6.31 4.26
N GLY A 393 -25.93 5.83 4.43
CA GLY A 393 -27.16 6.47 3.98
C GLY A 393 -28.04 5.51 3.18
N ASP A 394 -29.15 6.04 2.68
CA ASP A 394 -30.06 5.35 1.77
C ASP A 394 -29.50 5.30 0.33
N LYS A 395 -30.21 4.62 -0.54
CA LYS A 395 -29.85 4.45 -1.96
C LYS A 395 -29.60 5.79 -2.66
N GLU A 396 -30.46 6.79 -2.44
CA GLU A 396 -30.36 8.10 -3.08
C GLU A 396 -29.08 8.82 -2.62
N THR A 397 -28.81 8.80 -1.32
CA THR A 397 -27.57 9.33 -0.74
C THR A 397 -26.35 8.64 -1.33
N VAL A 398 -26.37 7.31 -1.43
CA VAL A 398 -25.26 6.53 -1.98
C VAL A 398 -25.02 6.85 -3.45
N LEU A 399 -26.08 6.92 -4.26
CA LEU A 399 -26.00 7.32 -5.67
C LEU A 399 -25.42 8.72 -5.84
N HIS A 400 -25.82 9.65 -4.98
CA HIS A 400 -25.28 11.02 -5.00
C HIS A 400 -23.78 11.01 -4.65
N LYS A 401 -23.38 10.30 -3.57
CA LYS A 401 -21.97 10.19 -3.18
C LYS A 401 -21.11 9.50 -4.24
N ALA A 402 -21.66 8.50 -4.92
CA ALA A 402 -20.99 7.84 -6.05
C ALA A 402 -20.67 8.82 -7.19
N LYS A 403 -21.63 9.69 -7.53
CA LYS A 403 -21.42 10.74 -8.55
C LYS A 403 -20.35 11.74 -8.12
N VAL A 404 -20.39 12.20 -6.86
CA VAL A 404 -19.39 13.13 -6.32
C VAL A 404 -18.00 12.52 -6.32
N LEU A 405 -17.87 11.26 -5.88
CA LEU A 405 -16.60 10.53 -5.89
C LEU A 405 -16.03 10.41 -7.30
N ARG A 406 -16.87 10.03 -8.27
CA ARG A 406 -16.47 9.94 -9.69
C ARG A 406 -15.96 11.27 -10.22
N ALA A 407 -16.68 12.36 -10.00
CA ALA A 407 -16.25 13.69 -10.41
C ALA A 407 -14.89 14.07 -9.81
N HIS A 408 -14.67 13.77 -8.52
CA HIS A 408 -13.36 14.00 -7.92
C HIS A 408 -12.25 13.12 -8.51
N CYS A 409 -12.52 11.87 -8.88
CA CYS A 409 -11.54 11.03 -9.57
C CYS A 409 -11.16 11.65 -10.92
N GLU A 410 -12.15 12.09 -11.70
CA GLU A 410 -11.93 12.77 -12.99
C GLU A 410 -11.11 14.06 -12.81
N ASP A 411 -11.44 14.90 -11.82
CA ASP A 411 -10.70 16.13 -11.49
C ASP A 411 -9.24 15.86 -11.08
N GLU A 412 -8.98 14.74 -10.39
CA GLU A 412 -7.64 14.31 -9.95
C GLU A 412 -6.91 13.48 -11.03
N GLY A 413 -7.51 13.27 -12.22
CA GLY A 413 -6.93 12.51 -13.33
C GLY A 413 -6.77 11.01 -13.05
N ARG A 414 -7.65 10.45 -12.20
CA ARG A 414 -7.66 9.06 -11.80
C ARG A 414 -8.86 8.32 -12.36
N ASP A 415 -8.70 7.05 -12.75
CA ASP A 415 -9.82 6.23 -13.16
C ASP A 415 -10.80 6.05 -11.98
N PRO A 416 -12.09 6.43 -12.11
CA PRO A 416 -13.09 6.18 -11.09
C PRO A 416 -13.22 4.71 -10.68
N GLY A 417 -12.86 3.78 -11.55
CA GLY A 417 -12.83 2.35 -11.28
C GLY A 417 -11.74 1.91 -10.28
N ASP A 418 -10.75 2.76 -10.04
CA ASP A 418 -9.67 2.49 -9.09
C ASP A 418 -10.05 2.80 -7.62
N VAL A 419 -11.20 3.43 -7.39
CA VAL A 419 -11.67 3.78 -6.04
C VAL A 419 -13.02 3.11 -5.79
N GLU A 420 -13.01 2.05 -5.01
CA GLU A 420 -14.22 1.30 -4.68
C GLU A 420 -15.14 2.09 -3.75
N LEU A 421 -16.44 2.09 -4.03
CA LEU A 421 -17.43 2.59 -3.09
C LEU A 421 -17.85 1.46 -2.14
N THR A 422 -17.72 1.68 -0.84
CA THR A 422 -18.15 0.74 0.20
C THR A 422 -19.21 1.37 1.09
N HIS A 423 -20.03 0.55 1.75
CA HIS A 423 -21.14 1.01 2.55
C HIS A 423 -21.20 0.36 3.93
N LEU A 424 -21.45 1.13 4.98
CA LEU A 424 -21.72 0.60 6.32
C LEU A 424 -23.23 0.47 6.53
N SER A 425 -23.72 -0.76 6.69
CA SER A 425 -25.12 -1.09 6.97
C SER A 425 -25.27 -1.74 8.34
N THR A 426 -26.21 -1.27 9.16
CA THR A 426 -26.70 -2.05 10.28
C THR A 426 -27.87 -2.90 9.82
N VAL A 427 -27.89 -4.18 10.16
CA VAL A 427 -28.93 -5.13 9.72
C VAL A 427 -29.44 -5.94 10.90
N LEU A 428 -30.75 -6.05 10.98
CA LEU A 428 -31.42 -7.02 11.83
C LEU A 428 -32.13 -7.99 10.90
N VAL A 429 -31.59 -9.18 10.73
CA VAL A 429 -32.05 -10.18 9.77
C VAL A 429 -32.76 -11.32 10.48
N GLY A 430 -33.98 -11.61 10.08
CA GLY A 430 -34.78 -12.74 10.56
C GLY A 430 -35.09 -13.75 9.44
N ALA A 431 -35.45 -14.97 9.84
CA ALA A 431 -35.85 -16.02 8.92
C ALA A 431 -37.17 -15.67 8.19
N ASP A 432 -38.11 -15.06 8.94
CA ASP A 432 -39.39 -14.61 8.50
C ASP A 432 -39.84 -13.36 9.29
N ASP A 433 -40.97 -12.78 8.94
CA ASP A 433 -41.51 -11.57 9.59
C ASP A 433 -41.80 -11.73 11.08
N ALA A 434 -42.22 -12.92 11.52
CA ALA A 434 -42.45 -13.22 12.94
C ALA A 434 -41.14 -13.19 13.71
N HIS A 435 -40.08 -13.78 13.16
CA HIS A 435 -38.74 -13.75 13.75
C HIS A 435 -38.17 -12.31 13.75
N VAL A 436 -38.33 -11.55 12.68
CA VAL A 436 -37.95 -10.12 12.62
C VAL A 436 -38.62 -9.33 13.74
N ALA A 437 -39.95 -9.54 13.95
CA ALA A 437 -40.68 -8.86 15.01
C ALA A 437 -40.18 -9.22 16.42
N GLN A 438 -39.83 -10.48 16.66
CA GLN A 438 -39.25 -10.94 17.93
C GLN A 438 -37.86 -10.31 18.20
N LEU A 439 -37.01 -10.26 17.18
CA LEU A 439 -35.67 -9.63 17.27
C LEU A 439 -35.78 -8.13 17.56
N LEU A 440 -36.72 -7.43 16.90
CA LEU A 440 -37.01 -6.03 17.16
C LEU A 440 -37.51 -5.80 18.59
N GLU A 441 -38.40 -6.65 19.09
CA GLU A 441 -38.88 -6.55 20.46
C GLU A 441 -37.76 -6.73 21.48
N ARG A 442 -36.92 -7.75 21.29
CA ARG A 442 -35.70 -7.99 22.14
C ARG A 442 -34.77 -6.76 22.15
N SER A 443 -34.50 -6.18 20.97
CA SER A 443 -33.64 -5.01 20.83
C SER A 443 -34.27 -3.73 21.41
N SER A 444 -35.62 -3.60 21.40
CA SER A 444 -36.34 -2.43 21.88
C SER A 444 -36.54 -2.37 23.39
N ARG A 445 -36.46 -3.49 24.11
CA ARG A 445 -36.65 -3.56 25.57
C ARG A 445 -35.74 -2.63 26.37
N ARG A 446 -34.61 -2.24 25.80
CA ARG A 446 -33.60 -1.35 26.39
C ARG A 446 -33.65 0.09 25.89
N ARG A 447 -34.56 0.45 24.96
CA ARG A 447 -34.58 1.78 24.29
C ARG A 447 -35.97 2.38 24.24
N ARG A 448 -36.07 3.68 24.55
CA ARG A 448 -37.33 4.41 24.65
C ARG A 448 -38.00 4.77 23.30
N ASP A 449 -37.24 4.84 22.22
CA ASP A 449 -37.73 5.25 20.89
C ASP A 449 -37.65 4.08 19.89
N ARG A 450 -38.79 3.38 19.74
CA ARG A 450 -38.87 2.21 18.88
C ARG A 450 -38.76 2.57 17.39
N ALA A 451 -39.33 3.67 16.97
CA ALA A 451 -39.34 4.06 15.55
C ALA A 451 -37.92 4.40 15.08
N ARG A 452 -37.19 5.18 15.89
CA ARG A 452 -35.80 5.52 15.62
C ARG A 452 -34.86 4.29 15.65
N LEU A 453 -35.14 3.35 16.56
CA LEU A 453 -34.41 2.08 16.63
C LEU A 453 -34.65 1.22 15.39
N THR A 454 -35.92 1.11 14.94
CA THR A 454 -36.26 0.35 13.74
C THR A 454 -35.56 0.92 12.52
N ALA A 455 -35.57 2.24 12.33
CA ALA A 455 -34.85 2.90 11.24
C ALA A 455 -33.33 2.64 11.30
N ALA A 456 -32.75 2.63 12.51
CA ALA A 456 -31.31 2.41 12.69
C ALA A 456 -30.87 0.95 12.50
N LEU A 457 -31.76 -0.02 12.70
CA LEU A 457 -31.45 -1.45 12.62
C LEU A 457 -31.77 -2.06 11.24
N ASN A 458 -32.48 -1.37 10.36
CA ASN A 458 -32.91 -1.88 9.05
C ASN A 458 -33.44 -3.34 9.15
N PRO A 459 -34.54 -3.58 9.87
CA PRO A 459 -35.04 -4.94 10.05
C PRO A 459 -35.59 -5.51 8.74
N GLY A 460 -35.47 -6.79 8.54
CA GLY A 460 -36.01 -7.48 7.39
C GLY A 460 -35.69 -8.95 7.35
N THR A 461 -36.36 -9.66 6.44
CA THR A 461 -36.06 -11.06 6.11
C THR A 461 -34.82 -11.16 5.23
N VAL A 462 -34.35 -12.38 4.96
CA VAL A 462 -33.29 -12.66 3.99
C VAL A 462 -33.61 -12.04 2.61
N SER A 463 -34.86 -12.18 2.14
CA SER A 463 -35.30 -11.63 0.86
C SER A 463 -35.25 -10.10 0.82
N ASP A 464 -35.66 -9.43 1.90
CA ASP A 464 -35.62 -7.97 1.99
C ASP A 464 -34.18 -7.47 1.93
N HIS A 465 -33.25 -8.12 2.64
CA HIS A 465 -31.85 -7.72 2.62
C HIS A 465 -31.17 -8.02 1.27
N ILE A 466 -31.51 -9.12 0.60
CA ILE A 466 -31.04 -9.37 -0.77
C ILE A 466 -31.52 -8.23 -1.70
N GLY A 467 -32.77 -7.80 -1.59
CA GLY A 467 -33.30 -6.67 -2.36
C GLY A 467 -32.51 -5.37 -2.11
N ARG A 468 -32.35 -4.98 -0.83
CA ARG A 468 -31.61 -3.78 -0.41
C ARG A 468 -30.16 -3.80 -0.91
N PHE A 469 -29.47 -4.93 -0.79
CA PHE A 469 -28.07 -5.02 -1.19
C PHE A 469 -27.88 -5.06 -2.72
N ARG A 470 -28.85 -5.58 -3.47
CA ARG A 470 -28.89 -5.41 -4.94
C ARG A 470 -28.99 -3.94 -5.33
N GLU A 471 -29.87 -3.19 -4.67
CA GLU A 471 -29.99 -1.74 -4.90
C GLU A 471 -28.68 -0.98 -4.60
N LEU A 472 -27.95 -1.36 -3.55
CA LEU A 472 -26.64 -0.77 -3.26
C LEU A 472 -25.60 -1.18 -4.30
N ALA A 473 -25.60 -2.42 -4.75
CA ALA A 473 -24.71 -2.89 -5.83
C ALA A 473 -24.98 -2.14 -7.14
N ASP A 474 -26.25 -1.95 -7.51
CA ASP A 474 -26.67 -1.16 -8.68
C ASP A 474 -26.26 0.32 -8.55
N ALA A 475 -26.19 0.84 -7.33
CA ALA A 475 -25.68 2.18 -7.04
C ALA A 475 -24.13 2.25 -7.10
N GLY A 476 -23.44 1.13 -7.35
CA GLY A 476 -21.99 1.06 -7.53
C GLY A 476 -21.22 0.61 -6.29
N VAL A 477 -21.89 0.22 -5.20
CA VAL A 477 -21.24 -0.33 -4.00
C VAL A 477 -20.57 -1.68 -4.33
N LYS A 478 -19.32 -1.84 -3.92
CA LYS A 478 -18.52 -3.06 -4.13
C LYS A 478 -18.39 -3.93 -2.88
N GLU A 479 -18.47 -3.32 -1.70
CA GLU A 479 -18.44 -4.04 -0.43
C GLU A 479 -19.41 -3.39 0.58
N VAL A 480 -20.16 -4.21 1.28
CA VAL A 480 -21.03 -3.78 2.39
C VAL A 480 -20.46 -4.30 3.70
N MET A 481 -20.06 -3.39 4.59
CA MET A 481 -19.72 -3.68 5.97
C MET A 481 -21.02 -3.79 6.77
N VAL A 482 -21.35 -5.01 7.19
CA VAL A 482 -22.59 -5.31 7.90
C VAL A 482 -22.35 -5.30 9.40
N ARG A 483 -23.08 -4.47 10.14
CA ARG A 483 -23.14 -4.53 11.60
C ARG A 483 -24.35 -5.32 12.05
N LEU A 484 -24.12 -6.45 12.69
CA LEU A 484 -25.18 -7.24 13.36
C LEU A 484 -25.29 -6.79 14.81
N PRO A 485 -26.49 -6.52 15.33
CA PRO A 485 -26.68 -6.17 16.75
C PRO A 485 -26.25 -7.28 17.72
N GLU A 486 -26.42 -8.53 17.31
CA GLU A 486 -26.07 -9.73 18.10
C GLU A 486 -25.20 -10.68 17.24
N PRO A 487 -23.88 -10.41 17.07
CA PRO A 487 -23.03 -11.19 16.15
C PRO A 487 -22.72 -12.61 16.66
N LEU A 488 -23.07 -12.93 17.91
CA LEU A 488 -22.98 -14.28 18.47
C LEU A 488 -24.24 -15.11 18.25
N ASP A 489 -25.35 -14.51 17.81
CA ASP A 489 -26.57 -15.26 17.51
C ASP A 489 -26.36 -16.14 16.27
N PRO A 490 -26.37 -17.49 16.41
CA PRO A 490 -26.13 -18.38 15.28
C PRO A 490 -27.13 -18.18 14.15
N THR A 491 -28.40 -17.88 14.49
CA THR A 491 -29.47 -17.67 13.52
C THR A 491 -29.21 -16.45 12.66
N SER A 492 -28.79 -15.33 13.26
CA SER A 492 -28.43 -14.12 12.49
C SER A 492 -27.27 -14.37 11.53
N MET A 493 -26.26 -15.15 11.94
CA MET A 493 -25.13 -15.52 11.07
C MET A 493 -25.56 -16.45 9.93
N GLU A 494 -26.45 -17.41 10.19
CA GLU A 494 -26.99 -18.32 9.19
C GLU A 494 -27.84 -17.56 8.14
N GLN A 495 -28.70 -16.65 8.59
CA GLN A 495 -29.48 -15.79 7.70
C GLN A 495 -28.56 -14.91 6.83
N MET A 496 -27.51 -14.34 7.42
CA MET A 496 -26.51 -13.58 6.65
C MET A 496 -25.75 -14.46 5.65
N SER A 497 -25.43 -15.70 5.98
CA SER A 497 -24.83 -16.65 5.02
C SER A 497 -25.73 -16.86 3.80
N SER A 498 -27.04 -16.97 4.02
CA SER A 498 -28.05 -17.06 2.94
C SER A 498 -28.10 -15.79 2.09
N VAL A 499 -28.04 -14.62 2.70
CA VAL A 499 -27.94 -13.33 2.00
C VAL A 499 -26.65 -13.28 1.16
N ILE A 500 -25.50 -13.56 1.75
CA ILE A 500 -24.19 -13.50 1.07
C ILE A 500 -24.13 -14.48 -0.11
N SER A 501 -24.69 -15.66 0.04
CA SER A 501 -24.73 -16.69 -1.01
C SER A 501 -25.46 -16.24 -2.27
N ALA A 502 -26.44 -15.35 -2.15
CA ALA A 502 -27.19 -14.78 -3.28
C ALA A 502 -26.34 -13.84 -4.17
N PHE A 503 -25.14 -13.42 -3.71
CA PHE A 503 -24.20 -12.54 -4.42
C PHE A 503 -22.90 -13.24 -4.82
N ARG A 504 -22.72 -14.52 -4.46
CA ARG A 504 -21.61 -15.34 -4.95
C ARG A 504 -21.93 -15.82 -6.35
N ARG A 505 -21.23 -15.32 -7.34
CA ARG A 505 -21.24 -15.83 -8.71
C ARG A 505 -19.82 -16.01 -9.21
#